data_c8b9926cf61611f36d3212bd6301a5de
#
_entry.id   c8b9926cf61611f36d3212bd6301a5de
#
_cell.length_a   1.000
_cell.length_b   1.000
_cell.length_c   1.000
_cell.angle_alpha   90.00
_cell.angle_beta   90.00
_cell.angle_gamma   90.00
#
_symmetry.space_group_name_H-M   'P 1'
#
loop_
_entity.id
_entity.type
_entity.pdbx_description
1 polymer ?
#
loop_
_entity_poly.entity_id
_entity_poly.type
_entity_poly.pdbx_seq_one_letter_code
_entity_poly.pdbx_strand_id
1 'polypeptide(L)'
;MNLSTFFMGMSVGFSLILAIGAQNAFVLKQGLKQQFVFIVCLICALSDALLITGGVFGFGKLISQFPLIISIAKYAGALFLIVYGARSFIAAYQSNQSLVAQGEDVGNLKQVIALCLAFTWLNPHVYLDTVILLGTIASQVTDKLAFALGAILSSFIFFFSLGYGARVLQPLFAKPLSWKILDI
;
A
#
# COMPACT_ATOMS: atom_id res chain seq x y z
N MET A 1 -15.99 -22.92 7.84
CA MET A 1 -15.68 -21.57 7.30
C MET A 1 -16.99 -20.96 6.84
N ASN A 2 -17.40 -19.86 7.47
CA ASN A 2 -18.64 -19.17 7.12
C ASN A 2 -18.40 -18.30 5.87
N LEU A 3 -19.04 -18.68 4.75
CA LEU A 3 -18.85 -18.01 3.45
C LEU A 3 -19.31 -16.54 3.46
N SER A 4 -20.39 -16.24 4.18
CA SER A 4 -20.89 -14.88 4.35
C SER A 4 -19.87 -14.00 5.06
N THR A 5 -19.26 -14.52 6.14
CA THR A 5 -18.22 -13.80 6.90
C THR A 5 -16.94 -13.61 6.07
N PHE A 6 -16.61 -14.59 5.21
CA PHE A 6 -15.48 -14.46 4.28
C PHE A 6 -15.70 -13.33 3.28
N PHE A 7 -16.85 -13.28 2.60
CA PHE A 7 -17.17 -12.20 1.66
C PHE A 7 -17.32 -10.85 2.34
N MET A 8 -17.79 -10.81 3.60
CA MET A 8 -17.80 -9.60 4.41
C MET A 8 -16.36 -9.09 4.63
N GLY A 9 -15.44 -9.95 5.06
CA GLY A 9 -14.03 -9.59 5.23
C GLY A 9 -13.40 -9.10 3.94
N MET A 10 -13.68 -9.78 2.82
CA MET A 10 -13.20 -9.38 1.49
C MET A 10 -13.73 -8.00 1.08
N SER A 11 -15.01 -7.73 1.26
CA SER A 11 -15.64 -6.44 0.89
C SER A 11 -15.11 -5.29 1.74
N VAL A 12 -14.99 -5.50 3.05
CA VAL A 12 -14.42 -4.49 3.96
C VAL A 12 -12.96 -4.24 3.63
N GLY A 13 -12.16 -5.30 3.42
CA GLY A 13 -10.77 -5.18 3.02
C GLY A 13 -10.60 -4.36 1.73
N PHE A 14 -11.37 -4.69 0.69
CA PHE A 14 -11.36 -3.90 -0.56
C PHE A 14 -11.73 -2.44 -0.33
N SER A 15 -12.75 -2.14 0.45
CA SER A 15 -13.20 -0.75 0.67
C SER A 15 -12.13 0.12 1.31
N LEU A 16 -11.33 -0.47 2.21
CA LEU A 16 -10.25 0.25 2.89
C LEU A 16 -9.00 0.43 2.00
N ILE A 17 -8.63 -0.60 1.25
CA ILE A 17 -7.43 -0.56 0.39
C ILE A 17 -7.64 0.31 -0.86
N LEU A 18 -8.88 0.46 -1.34
CA LEU A 18 -9.21 1.32 -2.49
C LEU A 18 -8.90 2.80 -2.26
N ALA A 19 -8.80 3.26 -1.02
CA ALA A 19 -8.37 4.62 -0.71
C ALA A 19 -6.97 4.86 -1.27
N ILE A 20 -6.85 5.78 -2.24
CA ILE A 20 -5.57 6.06 -2.90
C ILE A 20 -4.65 6.77 -1.92
N GLY A 21 -3.57 6.08 -1.53
CA GLY A 21 -2.52 6.60 -0.69
C GLY A 21 -1.15 6.53 -1.38
N ALA A 22 -0.11 7.02 -0.72
CA ALA A 22 1.26 7.02 -1.23
C ALA A 22 1.76 5.60 -1.58
N GLN A 23 1.34 4.57 -0.83
CA GLN A 23 1.66 3.18 -1.11
C GLN A 23 1.07 2.72 -2.45
N ASN A 24 -0.22 3.00 -2.70
CA ASN A 24 -0.90 2.62 -3.94
C ASN A 24 -0.30 3.36 -5.15
N ALA A 25 0.04 4.65 -4.99
CA ALA A 25 0.73 5.42 -6.01
C ALA A 25 2.13 4.84 -6.32
N PHE A 26 2.86 4.38 -5.30
CA PHE A 26 4.16 3.73 -5.49
C PHE A 26 4.03 2.39 -6.25
N VAL A 27 3.04 1.54 -5.88
CA VAL A 27 2.77 0.27 -6.61
C VAL A 27 2.41 0.55 -8.06
N LEU A 28 1.54 1.53 -8.31
CA LEU A 28 1.15 1.95 -9.66
C LEU A 28 2.38 2.42 -10.46
N LYS A 29 3.24 3.23 -9.86
CA LYS A 29 4.48 3.72 -10.50
C LYS A 29 5.41 2.58 -10.88
N GLN A 30 5.61 1.59 -10.01
CA GLN A 30 6.41 0.41 -10.33
C GLN A 30 5.76 -0.45 -11.42
N GLY A 31 4.45 -0.58 -11.42
CA GLY A 31 3.68 -1.25 -12.46
C GLY A 31 3.82 -0.59 -13.83
N LEU A 32 3.73 0.74 -13.90
CA LEU A 32 3.94 1.53 -15.12
C LEU A 32 5.37 1.38 -15.66
N LYS A 33 6.37 1.38 -14.77
CA LYS A 33 7.78 1.15 -15.14
C LYS A 33 8.08 -0.32 -15.45
N GLN A 34 7.19 -1.25 -15.16
CA GLN A 34 7.36 -2.71 -15.27
C GLN A 34 8.60 -3.23 -14.51
N GLN A 35 8.95 -2.56 -13.39
CA GLN A 35 10.12 -2.89 -12.60
C GLN A 35 9.71 -3.46 -11.26
N PHE A 36 10.24 -4.64 -10.92
CA PHE A 36 10.05 -5.34 -9.64
C PHE A 36 8.58 -5.50 -9.20
N VAL A 37 7.62 -5.49 -10.14
CA VAL A 37 6.18 -5.46 -9.88
C VAL A 37 5.75 -6.58 -8.94
N PHE A 38 6.18 -7.83 -9.23
CA PHE A 38 5.84 -8.98 -8.41
C PHE A 38 6.29 -8.81 -6.95
N ILE A 39 7.55 -8.38 -6.76
CA ILE A 39 8.13 -8.23 -5.41
C ILE A 39 7.41 -7.13 -4.64
N VAL A 40 7.12 -6.01 -5.28
CA VAL A 40 6.41 -4.88 -4.64
C VAL A 40 4.99 -5.30 -4.25
N CYS A 41 4.23 -5.91 -5.16
CA CYS A 41 2.88 -6.42 -4.87
C CYS A 41 2.90 -7.45 -3.73
N LEU A 42 3.87 -8.35 -3.74
CA LEU A 42 4.01 -9.38 -2.72
C LEU A 42 4.33 -8.79 -1.35
N ILE A 43 5.26 -7.82 -1.27
CA ILE A 43 5.61 -7.16 0.00
C ILE A 43 4.41 -6.41 0.56
N CYS A 44 3.68 -5.65 -0.27
CA CYS A 44 2.47 -4.94 0.17
C CYS A 44 1.42 -5.93 0.70
N ALA A 45 1.10 -6.97 -0.08
CA ALA A 45 0.09 -7.96 0.29
C ALA A 45 0.47 -8.77 1.54
N LEU A 46 1.74 -9.15 1.70
CA LEU A 46 2.21 -9.85 2.90
C LEU A 46 2.23 -8.94 4.12
N SER A 47 2.62 -7.67 3.97
CA SER A 47 2.57 -6.70 5.06
C SER A 47 1.13 -6.49 5.54
N ASP A 48 0.19 -6.33 4.62
CA ASP A 48 -1.23 -6.25 4.97
C ASP A 48 -1.73 -7.53 5.64
N ALA A 49 -1.34 -8.70 5.13
CA ALA A 49 -1.72 -9.98 5.73
C ALA A 49 -1.25 -10.10 7.19
N LEU A 50 -0.04 -9.63 7.50
CA LEU A 50 0.49 -9.59 8.86
C LEU A 50 -0.30 -8.62 9.74
N LEU A 51 -0.57 -7.41 9.25
CA LEU A 51 -1.30 -6.38 9.99
C LEU A 51 -2.76 -6.76 10.20
N ILE A 52 -3.43 -7.30 9.17
CA ILE A 52 -4.82 -7.80 9.25
C ILE A 52 -4.91 -8.93 10.27
N THR A 53 -3.98 -9.91 10.20
CA THR A 53 -3.93 -11.02 11.15
C THR A 53 -3.75 -10.50 12.57
N GLY A 54 -2.81 -9.58 12.77
CA GLY A 54 -2.60 -8.91 14.04
C GLY A 54 -3.87 -8.20 14.54
N GLY A 55 -4.53 -7.41 13.71
CA GLY A 55 -5.76 -6.69 14.05
C GLY A 55 -6.91 -7.62 14.44
N VAL A 56 -7.19 -8.61 13.60
CA VAL A 56 -8.31 -9.56 13.77
C VAL A 56 -8.15 -10.42 15.01
N PHE A 57 -6.93 -10.88 15.32
CA PHE A 57 -6.69 -11.78 16.47
C PHE A 57 -6.33 -11.05 17.77
N GLY A 58 -6.48 -9.74 17.84
CA GLY A 58 -6.51 -9.01 19.10
C GLY A 58 -5.28 -8.17 19.42
N PHE A 59 -4.31 -8.07 18.54
CA PHE A 59 -3.17 -7.15 18.72
C PHE A 59 -3.57 -5.67 18.71
N GLY A 60 -4.78 -5.32 18.24
CA GLY A 60 -5.32 -3.97 18.30
C GLY A 60 -5.40 -3.42 19.72
N LYS A 61 -5.77 -4.28 20.70
CA LYS A 61 -5.74 -3.91 22.13
C LYS A 61 -4.31 -3.65 22.62
N LEU A 62 -3.35 -4.43 22.15
CA LEU A 62 -1.94 -4.25 22.53
C LEU A 62 -1.39 -2.94 21.96
N ILE A 63 -1.67 -2.64 20.71
CA ILE A 63 -1.24 -1.39 20.06
C ILE A 63 -1.86 -0.17 20.74
N SER A 64 -3.14 -0.24 21.15
CA SER A 64 -3.79 0.85 21.88
C SER A 64 -3.18 1.11 23.26
N GLN A 65 -2.52 0.12 23.86
CA GLN A 65 -1.79 0.28 25.13
C GLN A 65 -0.42 0.94 24.95
N PHE A 66 0.10 1.01 23.73
CA PHE A 66 1.38 1.63 23.41
C PHE A 66 1.21 2.82 22.45
N PRO A 67 0.59 3.93 22.89
CA PRO A 67 0.33 5.11 22.05
C PRO A 67 1.65 5.72 21.51
N LEU A 68 2.76 5.45 22.15
CA LEU A 68 4.08 5.87 21.71
C LEU A 68 4.45 5.28 20.33
N ILE A 69 4.11 4.01 20.07
CA ILE A 69 4.39 3.35 18.80
C ILE A 69 3.62 4.05 17.67
N ILE A 70 2.34 4.36 17.89
CA ILE A 70 1.51 5.08 16.91
C ILE A 70 2.07 6.49 16.69
N SER A 71 2.50 7.18 17.75
CA SER A 71 3.07 8.52 17.66
C SER A 71 4.40 8.51 16.87
N ILE A 72 5.28 7.55 17.14
CA ILE A 72 6.54 7.39 16.39
C ILE A 72 6.24 7.11 14.91
N ALA A 73 5.35 6.17 14.60
CA ALA A 73 4.96 5.87 13.22
C ALA A 73 4.37 7.12 12.51
N LYS A 74 3.53 7.89 13.20
CA LYS A 74 2.95 9.13 12.68
C LYS A 74 4.01 10.17 12.32
N TYR A 75 4.93 10.48 13.22
CA TYR A 75 5.95 11.51 12.98
C TYR A 75 7.04 11.04 12.01
N ALA A 76 7.50 9.80 12.14
CA ALA A 76 8.46 9.22 11.20
C ALA A 76 7.86 9.10 9.79
N GLY A 77 6.60 8.68 9.69
CA GLY A 77 5.88 8.59 8.42
C GLY A 77 5.65 9.98 7.78
N ALA A 78 5.27 10.98 8.58
CA ALA A 78 5.10 12.34 8.08
C ALA A 78 6.44 12.90 7.54
N LEU A 79 7.52 12.73 8.28
CA LEU A 79 8.85 13.15 7.85
C LEU A 79 9.28 12.41 6.55
N PHE A 80 9.08 11.10 6.51
CA PHE A 80 9.37 10.31 5.32
C PHE A 80 8.59 10.79 4.09
N LEU A 81 7.28 11.03 4.23
CA LEU A 81 6.43 11.49 3.13
C LEU A 81 6.81 12.89 2.66
N ILE A 82 7.15 13.81 3.60
CA ILE A 82 7.62 15.15 3.25
C ILE A 82 8.93 15.07 2.45
N VAL A 83 9.91 14.30 2.94
CA VAL A 83 11.21 14.16 2.25
C VAL A 83 11.05 13.49 0.89
N TYR A 84 10.24 12.43 0.81
CA TYR A 84 10.00 11.73 -0.45
C TYR A 84 9.23 12.62 -1.44
N GLY A 85 8.16 13.29 -0.98
CA GLY A 85 7.36 14.21 -1.79
C GLY A 85 8.19 15.40 -2.29
N ALA A 86 9.02 15.99 -1.44
CA ALA A 86 9.92 17.08 -1.85
C ALA A 86 10.91 16.61 -2.93
N ARG A 87 11.50 15.41 -2.79
CA ARG A 87 12.38 14.83 -3.81
C ARG A 87 11.65 14.58 -5.13
N SER A 88 10.45 14.01 -5.08
CA SER A 88 9.62 13.76 -6.26
C SER A 88 9.25 15.08 -6.95
N PHE A 89 8.88 16.10 -6.18
CA PHE A 89 8.56 17.43 -6.69
C PHE A 89 9.76 18.11 -7.38
N ILE A 90 10.92 18.07 -6.74
CA ILE A 90 12.17 18.60 -7.33
C ILE A 90 12.50 17.86 -8.61
N ALA A 91 12.40 16.53 -8.63
CA ALA A 91 12.64 15.74 -9.83
C ALA A 91 11.66 16.10 -10.96
N ALA A 92 10.37 16.26 -10.66
CA ALA A 92 9.35 16.67 -11.61
C ALA A 92 9.60 18.09 -12.17
N TYR A 93 10.10 19.00 -11.35
CA TYR A 93 10.41 20.37 -11.76
C TYR A 93 11.67 20.45 -12.62
N GLN A 94 12.70 19.64 -12.31
CA GLN A 94 13.96 19.61 -13.04
C GLN A 94 13.89 18.82 -14.34
N SER A 95 12.95 17.87 -14.48
CA SER A 95 12.81 17.08 -15.69
C SER A 95 12.11 17.88 -16.80
N ASN A 96 12.92 18.61 -17.58
CA ASN A 96 12.53 19.16 -18.88
C ASN A 96 12.57 18.10 -20.00
N GLN A 97 12.93 16.87 -19.65
CA GLN A 97 13.02 15.76 -20.59
C GLN A 97 11.81 14.85 -20.39
N SER A 98 11.13 14.55 -21.48
CA SER A 98 10.24 13.41 -21.58
C SER A 98 10.95 12.20 -21.01
N LEU A 99 10.59 11.78 -19.79
CA LEU A 99 10.90 10.45 -19.31
C LEU A 99 10.12 9.48 -20.22
N VAL A 100 10.66 9.30 -21.42
CA VAL A 100 10.37 8.12 -22.21
C VAL A 100 10.60 6.97 -21.25
N ALA A 101 9.66 6.05 -21.20
CA ALA A 101 9.76 4.80 -20.46
C ALA A 101 10.86 3.90 -21.07
N GLN A 102 12.05 4.46 -21.23
CA GLN A 102 13.26 3.77 -21.67
C GLN A 102 14.15 3.60 -20.44
N GLY A 103 14.16 2.37 -19.94
CA GLY A 103 15.32 1.60 -19.47
C GLY A 103 16.40 2.24 -18.58
N GLU A 104 16.28 3.46 -18.12
CA GLU A 104 17.29 4.13 -17.32
C GLU A 104 16.70 4.55 -15.98
N ASP A 105 16.67 3.65 -15.13
CA ASP A 105 16.89 3.55 -13.71
C ASP A 105 16.32 2.20 -13.26
N VAL A 106 17.09 1.16 -13.46
CA VAL A 106 16.91 -0.08 -12.70
C VAL A 106 17.30 0.29 -11.28
N GLY A 107 16.37 0.93 -10.57
CA GLY A 107 16.54 1.25 -9.17
C GLY A 107 17.02 0.01 -8.46
N ASN A 108 18.00 0.14 -7.57
CA ASN A 108 18.52 -1.00 -6.84
C ASN A 108 17.34 -1.68 -6.12
N LEU A 109 17.13 -2.98 -6.37
CA LEU A 109 16.05 -3.78 -5.75
C LEU A 109 15.93 -3.52 -4.24
N LYS A 110 17.06 -3.39 -3.55
CA LYS A 110 17.10 -3.07 -2.11
C LYS A 110 16.43 -1.73 -1.80
N GLN A 111 16.63 -0.72 -2.65
CA GLN A 111 16.01 0.59 -2.48
C GLN A 111 14.49 0.52 -2.71
N VAL A 112 14.05 -0.22 -3.72
CA VAL A 112 12.61 -0.43 -4.00
C VAL A 112 11.94 -1.14 -2.85
N ILE A 113 12.55 -2.19 -2.31
CA ILE A 113 12.05 -2.92 -1.13
C ILE A 113 11.98 -1.99 0.09
N ALA A 114 13.05 -1.22 0.36
CA ALA A 114 13.07 -0.30 1.50
C ALA A 114 11.99 0.77 1.40
N LEU A 115 11.77 1.35 0.22
CA LEU A 115 10.69 2.31 -0.03
C LEU A 115 9.31 1.67 0.14
N CYS A 116 9.10 0.47 -0.41
CA CYS A 116 7.85 -0.26 -0.28
C CYS A 116 7.50 -0.51 1.20
N LEU A 117 8.47 -1.00 1.98
CA LEU A 117 8.30 -1.20 3.42
C LEU A 117 8.06 0.13 4.15
N ALA A 118 8.76 1.21 3.79
CA ALA A 118 8.57 2.51 4.40
C ALA A 118 7.16 3.06 4.14
N PHE A 119 6.66 2.99 2.91
CA PHE A 119 5.29 3.41 2.58
C PHE A 119 4.22 2.61 3.30
N THR A 120 4.49 1.35 3.63
CA THR A 120 3.55 0.50 4.37
C THR A 120 3.67 0.73 5.89
N TRP A 121 4.88 0.50 6.44
CA TRP A 121 5.07 0.44 7.89
C TRP A 121 5.22 1.80 8.57
N LEU A 122 5.61 2.85 7.84
CA LEU A 122 5.63 4.23 8.38
C LEU A 122 4.32 4.99 8.11
N ASN A 123 3.34 4.37 7.47
CA ASN A 123 2.05 4.98 7.22
C ASN A 123 1.09 4.72 8.41
N PRO A 124 0.72 5.76 9.19
CA PRO A 124 -0.17 5.60 10.34
C PRO A 124 -1.58 5.13 9.93
N HIS A 125 -2.05 5.49 8.74
CA HIS A 125 -3.36 5.05 8.24
C HIS A 125 -3.45 3.54 8.11
N VAL A 126 -2.38 2.87 7.73
CA VAL A 126 -2.37 1.41 7.59
C VAL A 126 -2.68 0.73 8.93
N TYR A 127 -2.14 1.24 10.04
CA TYR A 127 -2.45 0.70 11.37
C TYR A 127 -3.90 0.98 11.80
N LEU A 128 -4.41 2.18 11.48
CA LEU A 128 -5.79 2.54 11.78
C LEU A 128 -6.79 1.64 11.03
N ASP A 129 -6.53 1.41 9.76
CA ASP A 129 -7.43 0.65 8.89
C ASP A 129 -7.31 -0.85 9.11
N THR A 130 -6.10 -1.40 9.08
CA THR A 130 -5.89 -2.86 9.12
C THR A 130 -5.89 -3.43 10.53
N VAL A 131 -5.38 -2.69 11.53
CA VAL A 131 -5.29 -3.22 12.89
C VAL A 131 -6.48 -2.79 13.74
N ILE A 132 -6.83 -1.51 13.73
CA ILE A 132 -7.88 -0.99 14.60
C ILE A 132 -9.25 -1.21 13.98
N LEU A 133 -9.50 -0.73 12.77
CA LEU A 133 -10.83 -0.77 12.17
C LEU A 133 -11.23 -2.20 11.79
N LEU A 134 -10.38 -2.92 11.03
CA LEU A 134 -10.64 -4.33 10.70
C LEU A 134 -10.74 -5.20 11.96
N GLY A 135 -9.86 -4.97 12.94
CA GLY A 135 -9.90 -5.69 14.23
C GLY A 135 -11.20 -5.44 15.00
N THR A 136 -11.72 -4.20 14.98
CA THR A 136 -13.00 -3.85 15.62
C THR A 136 -14.15 -4.55 14.92
N ILE A 137 -14.21 -4.54 13.60
CA ILE A 137 -15.26 -5.23 12.83
C ILE A 137 -15.17 -6.74 13.07
N ALA A 138 -13.96 -7.31 13.05
CA ALA A 138 -13.71 -8.72 13.30
C ALA A 138 -14.11 -9.17 14.71
N SER A 139 -14.15 -8.27 15.68
CA SER A 139 -14.60 -8.59 17.04
C SER A 139 -16.11 -8.89 17.11
N GLN A 140 -16.88 -8.46 16.13
CA GLN A 140 -18.33 -8.62 16.06
C GLN A 140 -18.77 -9.84 15.24
N VAL A 141 -17.83 -10.55 14.59
CA VAL A 141 -18.14 -11.75 13.80
C VAL A 141 -17.72 -13.01 14.54
N THR A 142 -18.48 -14.08 14.33
CA THR A 142 -18.23 -15.39 14.97
C THR A 142 -17.05 -16.12 14.36
N ASP A 143 -16.88 -16.05 13.04
CA ASP A 143 -15.80 -16.74 12.30
C ASP A 143 -14.71 -15.75 11.88
N LYS A 144 -13.86 -15.40 12.84
CA LYS A 144 -12.75 -14.44 12.64
C LYS A 144 -11.75 -14.91 11.59
N LEU A 145 -11.55 -16.23 11.48
CA LEU A 145 -10.62 -16.79 10.49
C LEU A 145 -11.14 -16.57 9.07
N ALA A 146 -12.43 -16.85 8.83
CA ALA A 146 -13.04 -16.59 7.52
C ALA A 146 -12.97 -15.11 7.16
N PHE A 147 -13.24 -14.20 8.12
CA PHE A 147 -13.13 -12.76 7.92
C PHE A 147 -11.69 -12.35 7.54
N ALA A 148 -10.69 -12.80 8.30
CA ALA A 148 -9.29 -12.50 8.04
C ALA A 148 -8.84 -12.99 6.66
N LEU A 149 -9.19 -14.23 6.29
CA LEU A 149 -8.85 -14.79 4.99
C LEU A 149 -9.48 -14.01 3.84
N GLY A 150 -10.73 -13.56 3.99
CA GLY A 150 -11.40 -12.69 3.02
C GLY A 150 -10.68 -11.35 2.85
N ALA A 151 -10.34 -10.68 3.95
CA ALA A 151 -9.63 -9.41 3.94
C ALA A 151 -8.20 -9.56 3.38
N ILE A 152 -7.48 -10.62 3.73
CA ILE A 152 -6.14 -10.90 3.18
C ILE A 152 -6.23 -11.15 1.68
N LEU A 153 -7.20 -11.95 1.23
CA LEU A 153 -7.37 -12.22 -0.20
C LEU A 153 -7.65 -10.94 -0.99
N SER A 154 -8.45 -10.01 -0.43
CA SER A 154 -8.71 -8.71 -1.08
C SER A 154 -7.41 -7.92 -1.29
N SER A 155 -6.49 -7.92 -0.33
CA SER A 155 -5.20 -7.26 -0.43
C SER A 155 -4.35 -7.86 -1.56
N PHE A 156 -4.26 -9.17 -1.64
CA PHE A 156 -3.55 -9.83 -2.74
C PHE A 156 -4.15 -9.49 -4.10
N ILE A 157 -5.48 -9.64 -4.25
CA ILE A 157 -6.15 -9.33 -5.51
C ILE A 157 -5.92 -7.86 -5.87
N PHE A 158 -6.06 -6.95 -4.93
CA PHE A 158 -5.91 -5.52 -5.18
C PHE A 158 -4.50 -5.15 -5.65
N PHE A 159 -3.45 -5.49 -4.89
CA PHE A 159 -2.08 -5.10 -5.24
C PHE A 159 -1.61 -5.74 -6.54
N PHE A 160 -1.93 -7.00 -6.77
CA PHE A 160 -1.58 -7.65 -8.03
C PHE A 160 -2.37 -7.08 -9.21
N SER A 161 -3.65 -6.77 -9.02
CA SER A 161 -4.46 -6.08 -10.04
C SER A 161 -3.94 -4.68 -10.34
N LEU A 162 -3.58 -3.92 -9.30
CA LEU A 162 -3.03 -2.57 -9.45
C LEU A 162 -1.67 -2.59 -10.16
N GLY A 163 -0.74 -3.41 -9.67
CA GLY A 163 0.62 -3.48 -10.21
C GLY A 163 0.68 -3.98 -11.65
N TYR A 164 -0.05 -5.06 -11.96
CA TYR A 164 -0.07 -5.60 -13.32
C TYR A 164 -1.07 -4.87 -14.23
N GLY A 165 -2.18 -4.37 -13.67
CA GLY A 165 -3.16 -3.56 -14.39
C GLY A 165 -2.61 -2.19 -14.83
N ALA A 166 -1.58 -1.68 -14.17
CA ALA A 166 -0.89 -0.46 -14.55
C ALA A 166 -0.44 -0.45 -16.03
N ARG A 167 -0.13 -1.61 -16.59
CA ARG A 167 0.23 -1.75 -18.02
C ARG A 167 -0.86 -1.24 -18.96
N VAL A 168 -2.12 -1.42 -18.59
CA VAL A 168 -3.25 -0.94 -19.39
C VAL A 168 -3.30 0.59 -19.43
N LEU A 169 -2.80 1.24 -18.39
CA LEU A 169 -2.72 2.69 -18.28
C LEU A 169 -1.48 3.27 -18.97
N GLN A 170 -0.52 2.44 -19.34
CA GLN A 170 0.76 2.86 -19.95
C GLN A 170 0.59 3.80 -21.17
N PRO A 171 -0.39 3.60 -22.09
CA PRO A 171 -0.60 4.52 -23.22
C PRO A 171 -1.00 5.92 -22.76
N LEU A 172 -1.74 6.05 -21.66
CA LEU A 172 -2.14 7.33 -21.08
C LEU A 172 -0.93 8.07 -20.46
N PHE A 173 0.04 7.32 -19.98
CA PHE A 173 1.29 7.82 -19.40
C PHE A 173 2.43 7.96 -20.44
N ALA A 174 2.17 7.74 -21.71
CA ALA A 174 3.11 8.07 -22.80
C ALA A 174 3.35 9.59 -22.92
N LYS A 175 2.46 10.43 -22.36
CA LYS A 175 2.60 11.89 -22.35
C LYS A 175 3.39 12.36 -21.13
N PRO A 176 4.37 13.28 -21.28
CA PRO A 176 5.18 13.80 -20.16
C PRO A 176 4.33 14.41 -19.03
N LEU A 177 3.18 15.00 -19.38
CA LEU A 177 2.27 15.64 -18.41
C LEU A 177 1.68 14.62 -17.43
N SER A 178 1.37 13.41 -17.88
CA SER A 178 0.78 12.38 -17.01
C SER A 178 1.75 11.91 -15.91
N TRP A 179 3.05 11.85 -16.21
CA TRP A 179 4.08 11.56 -15.22
C TRP A 179 4.24 12.68 -14.19
N LYS A 180 4.19 13.94 -14.64
CA LYS A 180 4.22 15.09 -13.71
C LYS A 180 3.06 15.05 -12.72
N ILE A 181 1.86 14.68 -13.17
CA ILE A 181 0.68 14.57 -12.31
C ILE A 181 0.84 13.42 -11.29
N LEU A 182 1.46 12.31 -11.68
CA LEU A 182 1.67 11.17 -10.77
C LEU A 182 2.75 11.44 -9.71
N ASP A 183 3.72 12.33 -10.00
CA ASP A 183 4.82 12.67 -9.10
C ASP A 183 4.48 13.85 -8.15
N ILE A 184 3.33 14.51 -8.33
CA ILE A 184 2.79 15.56 -7.45
C ILE A 184 1.82 14.96 -6.44
#